data_785d68972a8238e43e329b5da1dc3f41
#
_entry.id   785d68972a8238e43e329b5da1dc3f41
#
_cell.length_a   1.000
_cell.length_b   1.000
_cell.length_c   1.000
_cell.angle_alpha   90.00
_cell.angle_beta   90.00
_cell.angle_gamma   90.00
#
_symmetry.space_group_name_H-M   'P 1'
#
loop_
_entity.id
_entity.type
_entity.pdbx_description
1 polymer ?
#
loop_
_entity_poly.entity_id
_entity_poly.type
_entity_poly.pdbx_seq_one_letter_code
_entity_poly.pdbx_strand_id
1 'polypeptide(L)'
;MEYEGVLKRLVDYAERAVARGAKAVILVGSLARGDYTAFSDADIIIISDEVPENPIRRISDFMDPSLPVDVEPLVLTTEEFLKMAKEGRRIVREAIFYGKLLFGDPEIIKAASRYLEFEDGSSERWEGE
;
A
#
# COMPACT_ATOMS: atom_id res chain seq x y z
N MET A 1 -3.26 19.69 -9.14
CA MET A 1 -2.36 18.89 -8.32
C MET A 1 -1.05 18.68 -9.06
N GLU A 2 0.03 18.95 -8.41
CA GLU A 2 1.35 18.68 -8.97
C GLU A 2 1.77 17.26 -8.58
N TYR A 3 1.53 16.30 -9.45
CA TYR A 3 1.62 14.89 -9.14
C TYR A 3 3.00 14.42 -8.67
N GLU A 4 4.05 14.82 -9.39
CA GLU A 4 5.39 14.37 -9.03
C GLU A 4 5.86 14.89 -7.68
N GLY A 5 5.52 16.12 -7.36
CA GLY A 5 5.82 16.70 -6.05
C GLY A 5 5.07 16.00 -4.94
N VAL A 6 3.79 15.68 -5.18
CA VAL A 6 2.98 14.93 -4.22
C VAL A 6 3.58 13.55 -4.00
N LEU A 7 3.93 12.87 -5.10
CA LEU A 7 4.49 11.52 -5.02
C LEU A 7 5.81 11.52 -4.25
N LYS A 8 6.66 12.52 -4.47
CA LYS A 8 7.91 12.64 -3.73
C LYS A 8 7.69 12.78 -2.23
N ARG A 9 6.70 13.61 -1.85
CA ARG A 9 6.34 13.78 -0.44
C ARG A 9 5.80 12.49 0.15
N LEU A 10 5.06 11.72 -0.64
CA LEU A 10 4.55 10.42 -0.18
C LEU A 10 5.67 9.40 -0.01
N VAL A 11 6.70 9.45 -0.86
CA VAL A 11 7.87 8.59 -0.68
C VAL A 11 8.60 8.96 0.62
N ASP A 12 8.77 10.25 0.91
CA ASP A 12 9.37 10.69 2.18
C ASP A 12 8.55 10.20 3.37
N TYR A 13 7.24 10.28 3.26
CA TYR A 13 6.33 9.74 4.29
C TYR A 13 6.55 8.24 4.48
N ALA A 14 6.66 7.49 3.37
CA ALA A 14 6.88 6.05 3.42
C ALA A 14 8.21 5.69 4.06
N GLU A 15 9.26 6.45 3.74
CA GLU A 15 10.57 6.23 4.36
C GLU A 15 10.50 6.41 5.87
N ARG A 16 9.77 7.41 6.35
CA ARG A 16 9.60 7.63 7.78
C ARG A 16 8.81 6.49 8.43
N ALA A 17 7.81 5.97 7.73
CA ALA A 17 7.02 4.84 8.23
C ALA A 17 7.91 3.58 8.38
N VAL A 18 8.75 3.31 7.38
CA VAL A 18 9.67 2.17 7.43
C VAL A 18 10.70 2.36 8.55
N ALA A 19 11.17 3.60 8.75
CA ALA A 19 12.09 3.88 9.86
C ALA A 19 11.47 3.61 11.23
N ARG A 20 10.13 3.65 11.32
CA ARG A 20 9.40 3.33 12.56
C ARG A 20 9.05 1.86 12.67
N GLY A 21 9.42 1.03 11.71
CA GLY A 21 9.19 -0.41 11.79
C GLY A 21 8.26 -0.98 10.73
N ALA A 22 7.67 -0.15 9.86
CA ALA A 22 6.86 -0.68 8.78
C ALA A 22 7.74 -1.45 7.80
N LYS A 23 7.19 -2.48 7.19
CA LYS A 23 7.92 -3.29 6.23
C LYS A 23 7.73 -2.79 4.80
N ALA A 24 6.57 -2.25 4.49
CA ALA A 24 6.28 -1.76 3.15
C ALA A 24 5.14 -0.75 3.20
N VAL A 25 5.17 0.21 2.29
CA VAL A 25 4.14 1.24 2.15
C VAL A 25 3.74 1.29 0.68
N ILE A 26 2.47 1.03 0.40
CA ILE A 26 1.95 0.89 -0.96
C ILE A 26 0.89 1.95 -1.22
N LEU A 27 1.06 2.72 -2.28
CA LEU A 27 0.04 3.67 -2.73
C LEU A 27 -0.96 2.92 -3.60
N VAL A 28 -2.24 3.06 -3.30
CA VAL A 28 -3.31 2.45 -4.09
C VAL A 28 -4.31 3.54 -4.48
N GLY A 29 -5.39 3.16 -5.13
CA GLY A 29 -6.45 4.09 -5.50
C GLY A 29 -6.09 4.98 -6.67
N SER A 30 -6.80 6.10 -6.80
CA SER A 30 -6.70 6.95 -7.98
C SER A 30 -5.31 7.55 -8.21
N LEU A 31 -4.59 7.89 -7.15
CA LEU A 31 -3.23 8.42 -7.29
C LEU A 31 -2.26 7.38 -7.83
N ALA A 32 -2.48 6.11 -7.53
CA ALA A 32 -1.65 5.03 -8.08
C ALA A 32 -2.04 4.71 -9.51
N ARG A 33 -3.35 4.67 -9.81
CA ARG A 33 -3.83 4.31 -11.14
C ARG A 33 -3.64 5.41 -12.18
N GLY A 34 -3.59 6.67 -11.74
CA GLY A 34 -3.44 7.80 -12.64
C GLY A 34 -4.75 8.49 -13.01
N ASP A 35 -5.88 8.03 -12.48
CA ASP A 35 -7.18 8.64 -12.74
C ASP A 35 -7.61 9.60 -11.62
N TYR A 36 -6.63 10.24 -11.01
CA TYR A 36 -6.83 11.16 -9.89
C TYR A 36 -7.39 12.51 -10.35
N THR A 37 -7.97 13.22 -9.39
CA THR A 37 -8.41 14.61 -9.57
C THR A 37 -7.65 15.49 -8.59
N ALA A 38 -7.87 16.81 -8.64
CA ALA A 38 -7.25 17.75 -7.71
C ALA A 38 -7.69 17.52 -6.26
N PHE A 39 -8.76 16.75 -6.04
CA PHE A 39 -9.32 16.49 -4.73
C PHE A 39 -9.11 15.04 -4.26
N SER A 40 -8.30 14.28 -4.98
CA SER A 40 -8.04 12.89 -4.60
C SER A 40 -7.26 12.79 -3.30
N ASP A 41 -7.63 11.82 -2.47
CA ASP A 41 -6.87 11.47 -1.28
C ASP A 41 -5.81 10.42 -1.64
N ALA A 42 -4.79 10.30 -0.78
CA ALA A 42 -3.79 9.26 -0.94
C ALA A 42 -4.22 8.03 -0.14
N ASP A 43 -4.66 7.00 -0.84
CA ASP A 43 -5.03 5.73 -0.23
C ASP A 43 -3.75 4.90 -0.09
N ILE A 44 -3.41 4.55 1.14
CA ILE A 44 -2.12 3.92 1.44
C ILE A 44 -2.30 2.67 2.26
N ILE A 45 -1.64 1.59 1.85
CA ILE A 45 -1.55 0.38 2.65
C ILE A 45 -0.18 0.37 3.31
N ILE A 46 -0.17 0.27 4.64
CA ILE A 46 1.07 0.17 5.40
C ILE A 46 1.12 -1.23 6.00
N ILE A 47 2.20 -1.95 5.72
CA ILE A 47 2.39 -3.28 6.27
C ILE A 47 3.40 -3.18 7.40
N SER A 48 2.97 -3.49 8.62
CA SER A 48 3.81 -3.39 9.80
C SER A 48 3.38 -4.44 10.82
N ASP A 49 4.35 -5.15 11.38
CA ASP A 49 4.07 -6.19 12.38
C ASP A 49 4.18 -5.69 13.79
N GLU A 50 4.62 -4.45 13.97
CA GLU A 50 4.77 -3.85 15.30
C GLU A 50 3.68 -2.80 15.52
N VAL A 51 2.42 -3.25 15.53
CA VAL A 51 1.27 -2.35 15.64
C VAL A 51 0.24 -2.95 16.60
N PRO A 52 -0.65 -2.11 17.14
CA PRO A 52 -1.73 -2.61 18.00
C PRO A 52 -2.61 -3.61 17.27
N GLU A 53 -3.22 -4.50 18.01
CA GLU A 53 -4.11 -5.50 17.42
C GLU A 53 -5.35 -4.85 16.81
N ASN A 54 -5.89 -3.83 17.47
CA ASN A 54 -7.06 -3.11 16.95
C ASN A 54 -6.64 -2.24 15.76
N PRO A 55 -7.16 -2.52 14.53
CA PRO A 55 -6.76 -1.78 13.34
C PRO A 55 -7.00 -0.27 13.40
N ILE A 56 -8.06 0.16 14.11
CA ILE A 56 -8.37 1.59 14.21
C ILE A 56 -7.27 2.32 15.00
N ARG A 57 -6.70 1.68 16.00
CA ARG A 57 -5.65 2.30 16.83
C ARG A 57 -4.33 2.45 16.09
N ARG A 58 -4.17 1.75 14.99
CA ARG A 58 -2.95 1.82 14.18
C ARG A 58 -2.86 3.10 13.38
N ILE A 59 -4.00 3.69 13.06
CA ILE A 59 -4.08 4.79 12.08
C ILE A 59 -3.40 6.06 12.56
N SER A 60 -3.55 6.41 13.84
CA SER A 60 -3.05 7.68 14.37
C SER A 60 -1.55 7.85 14.20
N ASP A 61 -0.79 6.76 14.25
CA ASP A 61 0.67 6.82 14.12
C ASP A 61 1.12 7.13 12.71
N PHE A 62 0.22 7.00 11.73
CA PHE A 62 0.55 7.18 10.33
C PHE A 62 -0.19 8.35 9.67
N MET A 63 -0.87 9.16 10.45
CA MET A 63 -1.47 10.38 9.94
C MET A 63 -0.41 11.48 9.82
N ASP A 64 -0.48 12.27 8.75
CA ASP A 64 0.45 13.36 8.53
C ASP A 64 -0.28 14.53 7.86
N PRO A 65 -0.79 15.48 8.65
CA PRO A 65 -1.54 16.61 8.09
C PRO A 65 -0.65 17.61 7.34
N SER A 66 0.67 17.45 7.39
CA SER A 66 1.57 18.35 6.65
C SER A 66 1.69 17.99 5.17
N LEU A 67 1.16 16.83 4.76
CA LEU A 67 1.22 16.43 3.36
C LEU A 67 0.28 17.26 2.50
N PRO A 68 0.60 17.45 1.21
CA PRO A 68 -0.24 18.25 0.30
C PRO A 68 -1.57 17.58 -0.06
N VAL A 69 -1.75 16.33 0.30
CA VAL A 69 -3.02 15.60 0.14
C VAL A 69 -3.33 14.89 1.45
N ASP A 70 -4.59 14.62 1.68
CA ASP A 70 -4.99 13.84 2.86
C ASP A 70 -4.60 12.39 2.65
N VAL A 71 -4.06 11.75 3.69
CA VAL A 71 -3.73 10.33 3.63
C VAL A 71 -4.83 9.53 4.32
N GLU A 72 -5.16 8.38 3.73
CA GLU A 72 -6.08 7.42 4.32
C GLU A 72 -5.33 6.10 4.46
N PRO A 73 -4.68 5.87 5.61
CA PRO A 73 -3.88 4.67 5.79
C PRO A 73 -4.72 3.48 6.23
N LEU A 74 -4.45 2.34 5.61
CA LEU A 74 -4.93 1.05 6.08
C LEU A 74 -3.70 0.30 6.56
N VAL A 75 -3.62 0.02 7.85
CA VAL A 75 -2.44 -0.58 8.45
C VAL A 75 -2.70 -2.06 8.72
N LEU A 76 -1.93 -2.92 8.09
CA LEU A 76 -2.08 -4.37 8.16
C LEU A 76 -0.78 -5.02 8.61
N THR A 77 -0.89 -6.13 9.35
CA THR A 77 0.28 -6.96 9.59
C THR A 77 0.57 -7.77 8.33
N THR A 78 1.77 -8.34 8.25
CA THR A 78 2.13 -9.22 7.14
C THR A 78 1.14 -10.38 7.03
N GLU A 79 0.79 -10.98 8.15
CA GLU A 79 -0.16 -12.09 8.19
C GLU A 79 -1.53 -11.67 7.64
N GLU A 80 -2.02 -10.51 8.08
CA GLU A 80 -3.30 -10.00 7.59
C GLU A 80 -3.28 -9.74 6.10
N PHE A 81 -2.21 -9.14 5.60
CA PHE A 81 -2.09 -8.83 4.18
C PHE A 81 -2.08 -10.11 3.33
N LEU A 82 -1.30 -11.10 3.75
CA LEU A 82 -1.23 -12.37 3.01
C LEU A 82 -2.53 -13.15 3.10
N LYS A 83 -3.21 -13.10 4.23
CA LYS A 83 -4.51 -13.73 4.37
C LYS A 83 -5.54 -13.09 3.43
N MET A 84 -5.55 -11.79 3.36
CA MET A 84 -6.45 -11.08 2.45
C MET A 84 -6.15 -11.39 0.99
N ALA A 85 -4.86 -11.55 0.66
CA ALA A 85 -4.47 -11.98 -0.70
C ALA A 85 -5.02 -13.37 -1.00
N LYS A 86 -4.87 -14.28 -0.06
CA LYS A 86 -5.35 -15.65 -0.20
C LYS A 86 -6.87 -15.70 -0.36
N GLU A 87 -7.58 -14.77 0.29
CA GLU A 87 -9.04 -14.66 0.18
C GLU A 87 -9.49 -13.91 -1.07
N GLY A 88 -8.56 -13.37 -1.84
CA GLY A 88 -8.90 -12.59 -3.04
C GLY A 88 -9.54 -11.24 -2.75
N ARG A 89 -9.23 -10.64 -1.60
CA ARG A 89 -9.84 -9.36 -1.19
C ARG A 89 -9.47 -8.26 -2.17
N ARG A 90 -10.47 -7.46 -2.53
CA ARG A 90 -10.33 -6.43 -3.54
C ARG A 90 -9.19 -5.43 -3.29
N ILE A 91 -9.05 -4.98 -2.05
CA ILE A 91 -8.01 -3.98 -1.73
C ILE A 91 -6.61 -4.52 -2.00
N VAL A 92 -6.38 -5.81 -1.72
CA VAL A 92 -5.08 -6.43 -1.98
C VAL A 92 -4.89 -6.65 -3.47
N ARG A 93 -5.95 -7.06 -4.19
CA ARG A 93 -5.87 -7.19 -5.65
C ARG A 93 -5.51 -5.85 -6.28
N GLU A 94 -6.12 -4.77 -5.82
CA GLU A 94 -5.79 -3.44 -6.33
C GLU A 94 -4.34 -3.07 -6.04
N ALA A 95 -3.87 -3.38 -4.84
CA ALA A 95 -2.47 -3.11 -4.47
C ALA A 95 -1.50 -3.85 -5.38
N ILE A 96 -1.78 -5.12 -5.67
CA ILE A 96 -0.89 -5.96 -6.47
C ILE A 96 -0.87 -5.52 -7.94
N PHE A 97 -2.04 -5.25 -8.51
CA PHE A 97 -2.14 -5.00 -9.96
C PHE A 97 -1.95 -3.53 -10.35
N TYR A 98 -2.29 -2.60 -9.45
CA TYR A 98 -2.27 -1.17 -9.79
C TYR A 98 -1.51 -0.32 -8.78
N GLY A 99 -1.10 -0.89 -7.65
CA GLY A 99 -0.43 -0.14 -6.60
C GLY A 99 1.00 0.22 -6.95
N LYS A 100 1.53 1.18 -6.21
CA LYS A 100 2.93 1.59 -6.32
C LYS A 100 3.59 1.41 -4.97
N LEU A 101 4.64 0.62 -4.93
CA LEU A 101 5.44 0.49 -3.71
C LEU A 101 6.21 1.80 -3.52
N LEU A 102 5.83 2.56 -2.51
CA LEU A 102 6.50 3.83 -2.23
C LEU A 102 7.85 3.60 -1.58
N PHE A 103 7.94 2.67 -0.66
CA PHE A 103 9.19 2.32 0.00
C PHE A 103 9.01 1.00 0.74
N GLY A 104 10.07 0.22 0.88
CA GLY A 104 10.06 -0.99 1.68
C GLY A 104 10.35 -2.25 0.89
N ASP A 105 9.99 -3.39 1.47
CA ASP A 105 10.35 -4.71 0.98
C ASP A 105 9.37 -5.21 -0.09
N PRO A 106 9.82 -5.42 -1.34
CA PRO A 106 8.92 -5.91 -2.39
C PRO A 106 8.56 -7.39 -2.23
N GLU A 107 9.26 -8.14 -1.39
CA GLU A 107 9.01 -9.58 -1.24
C GLU A 107 7.62 -9.89 -0.70
N ILE A 108 7.07 -9.00 0.12
CA ILE A 108 5.72 -9.18 0.64
C ILE A 108 4.71 -9.09 -0.49
N ILE A 109 4.92 -8.17 -1.43
CA ILE A 109 4.05 -8.01 -2.59
C ILE A 109 4.14 -9.24 -3.48
N LYS A 110 5.36 -9.73 -3.72
CA LYS A 110 5.55 -10.94 -4.53
C LYS A 110 4.89 -12.16 -3.91
N ALA A 111 5.01 -12.31 -2.60
CA ALA A 111 4.38 -13.43 -1.91
C ALA A 111 2.86 -13.36 -2.04
N ALA A 112 2.28 -12.18 -1.89
CA ALA A 112 0.84 -11.99 -2.02
C ALA A 112 0.36 -12.26 -3.45
N SER A 113 1.13 -11.84 -4.46
CA SER A 113 0.75 -11.98 -5.85
C SER A 113 0.58 -13.44 -6.27
N ARG A 114 1.32 -14.35 -5.64
CA ARG A 114 1.23 -15.78 -5.96
C ARG A 114 -0.16 -16.35 -5.71
N TYR A 115 -0.86 -15.86 -4.71
CA TYR A 115 -2.22 -16.30 -4.43
C TYR A 115 -3.20 -15.83 -5.51
N LEU A 116 -3.00 -14.62 -6.01
CA LEU A 116 -3.90 -14.02 -7.00
C LEU A 116 -3.67 -14.57 -8.41
N GLU A 117 -2.47 -14.99 -8.72
CA GLU A 117 -2.14 -15.60 -10.01
C GLU A 117 -3.01 -16.83 -10.30
N PHE A 118 -3.19 -17.68 -9.30
CA PHE A 118 -3.99 -18.88 -9.47
C PHE A 118 -5.48 -18.59 -9.57
N GLU A 119 -5.92 -17.52 -8.96
CA GLU A 119 -7.33 -17.21 -8.88
C GLU A 119 -7.90 -16.66 -10.18
N ASP A 120 -7.16 -15.79 -10.85
CA ASP A 120 -7.66 -15.13 -12.07
C ASP A 120 -6.91 -15.54 -13.34
N GLY A 121 -6.01 -16.49 -13.24
CA GLY A 121 -5.28 -16.99 -14.41
C GLY A 121 -4.29 -16.01 -14.99
N SER A 122 -3.87 -15.04 -14.24
CA SER A 122 -2.97 -14.00 -14.73
C SER A 122 -1.52 -14.22 -14.29
N SER A 123 -1.08 -15.47 -14.22
CA SER A 123 0.26 -15.78 -13.73
C SER A 123 1.37 -15.08 -14.51
N GLU A 124 1.20 -14.91 -15.80
CA GLU A 124 2.22 -14.24 -16.61
C GLU A 124 2.39 -12.77 -16.29
N ARG A 125 1.46 -12.18 -15.52
CA ARG A 125 1.57 -10.78 -15.12
C ARG A 125 2.82 -10.50 -14.27
N TRP A 126 3.24 -11.49 -13.49
CA TRP A 126 4.37 -11.37 -12.59
C TRP A 126 5.55 -12.26 -12.95
N GLU A 127 5.42 -13.04 -14.01
CA GLU A 127 6.51 -13.89 -14.45
C GLU A 127 7.63 -13.04 -15.03
N GLY A 128 8.84 -13.40 -14.67
CA GLY A 128 10.02 -12.67 -15.12
C GLY A 128 10.38 -11.46 -14.28
N GLU A 129 9.62 -11.20 -13.23
CA GLU A 129 9.87 -10.09 -12.33
C GLU A 129 11.06 -10.30 -11.40
#